data_c26ebc819ee932c152087af7b259ae6a
#
_entry.id   c26ebc819ee932c152087af7b259ae6a
#
_cell.length_a   1.000
_cell.length_b   1.000
_cell.length_c   1.000
_cell.angle_alpha   90.00
_cell.angle_beta   90.00
_cell.angle_gamma   90.00
#
_symmetry.space_group_name_H-M   'P 1'
#
loop_
_entity.id
_entity.type
_entity.pdbx_description
1 polymer ?
#
loop_
_entity_poly.entity_id
_entity_poly.type
_entity_poly.pdbx_seq_one_letter_code
_entity_poly.pdbx_strand_id
1 'polypeptide(L)'
;MRGRLDLARRERERLQMLERRAAERTEHLAIAEGVAETVGLSRARGSAIEAPQPAPGRREGHYRRQPGLEWLTRKGRLSAAQRAAGERYGACYRRAKVEGSIPSTLNIKPRTSAPGGAPLSAILSHAEGTAQAAARLVILRGRLSRQRDLVAACDQVCGEELTPREAAAGEREAGRLEAVLLVALDILASEA
;
A
#
# COMPACT_ATOMS: atom_id res chain seq x y z
N MET A 1 -12.90 35.26 38.54
CA MET A 1 -13.67 34.59 37.46
C MET A 1 -12.83 33.80 36.45
N ARG A 2 -11.61 34.24 36.10
CA ARG A 2 -10.74 33.54 35.11
C ARG A 2 -10.41 32.08 35.47
N GLY A 3 -10.12 31.75 36.72
CA GLY A 3 -9.74 30.40 37.13
C GLY A 3 -10.83 29.32 36.97
N ARG A 4 -12.12 29.68 37.03
CA ARG A 4 -13.23 28.73 36.79
C ARG A 4 -13.38 28.38 35.31
N LEU A 5 -13.10 29.32 34.41
CA LEU A 5 -13.15 29.09 32.96
C LEU A 5 -11.99 28.21 32.52
N ASP A 6 -10.81 28.35 33.11
CA ASP A 6 -9.64 27.54 32.82
C ASP A 6 -9.80 26.08 33.32
N LEU A 7 -10.43 25.88 34.46
CA LEU A 7 -10.78 24.55 34.98
C LEU A 7 -11.78 23.86 34.07
N ALA A 8 -12.85 24.53 33.69
CA ALA A 8 -13.86 23.98 32.78
C ALA A 8 -13.32 23.66 31.40
N ARG A 9 -12.32 24.40 30.92
CA ARG A 9 -11.61 24.14 29.65
C ARG A 9 -10.75 22.87 29.77
N ARG A 10 -9.95 22.75 30.83
CA ARG A 10 -9.12 21.56 31.08
C ARG A 10 -9.95 20.29 31.27
N GLU A 11 -11.09 20.39 31.91
CA GLU A 11 -12.00 19.28 32.09
C GLU A 11 -12.63 18.82 30.76
N ARG A 12 -13.03 19.76 29.89
CA ARG A 12 -13.50 19.43 28.53
C ARG A 12 -12.40 18.79 27.67
N GLU A 13 -11.19 19.29 27.71
CA GLU A 13 -10.05 18.70 27.00
C GLU A 13 -9.75 17.28 27.51
N ARG A 14 -9.86 17.06 28.84
CA ARG A 14 -9.69 15.74 29.45
C ARG A 14 -10.79 14.76 29.02
N LEU A 15 -12.06 15.20 29.02
CA LEU A 15 -13.18 14.38 28.56
C LEU A 15 -13.05 14.01 27.08
N GLN A 16 -12.72 14.97 26.24
CA GLN A 16 -12.48 14.70 24.80
C GLN A 16 -11.34 13.70 24.59
N MET A 17 -10.27 13.76 25.38
CA MET A 17 -9.19 12.79 25.32
C MET A 17 -9.64 11.38 25.75
N LEU A 18 -10.48 11.29 26.77
CA LEU A 18 -11.04 10.01 27.22
C LEU A 18 -12.01 9.42 26.22
N GLU A 19 -12.86 10.23 25.59
CA GLU A 19 -13.76 9.81 24.51
C GLU A 19 -12.98 9.31 23.29
N ARG A 20 -11.91 9.99 22.87
CA ARG A 20 -11.03 9.51 21.80
C ARG A 20 -10.41 8.16 22.13
N ARG A 21 -9.88 7.99 23.33
CA ARG A 21 -9.31 6.71 23.76
C ARG A 21 -10.35 5.59 23.87
N ALA A 22 -11.57 5.92 24.26
CA ALA A 22 -12.67 4.95 24.28
C ALA A 22 -13.06 4.53 22.86
N ALA A 23 -13.18 5.48 21.94
CA ALA A 23 -13.46 5.22 20.52
C ALA A 23 -12.36 4.35 19.88
N GLU A 24 -11.07 4.68 20.12
CA GLU A 24 -9.94 3.87 19.66
C GLU A 24 -9.99 2.43 20.19
N ARG A 25 -10.37 2.24 21.46
CA ARG A 25 -10.52 0.88 22.04
C ARG A 25 -11.67 0.09 21.41
N THR A 26 -12.81 0.74 21.19
CA THR A 26 -13.97 0.10 20.53
C THR A 26 -13.65 -0.26 19.08
N GLU A 27 -12.92 0.59 18.37
CA GLU A 27 -12.45 0.30 17.01
C GLU A 27 -11.47 -0.88 16.99
N HIS A 28 -10.54 -0.95 17.93
CA HIS A 28 -9.62 -2.09 18.04
C HIS A 28 -10.35 -3.41 18.35
N LEU A 29 -11.36 -3.38 19.20
CA LEU A 29 -12.17 -4.55 19.50
C LEU A 29 -12.99 -4.99 18.28
N ALA A 30 -13.61 -4.05 17.56
CA ALA A 30 -14.37 -4.33 16.36
C ALA A 30 -13.53 -5.00 15.26
N ILE A 31 -12.24 -4.62 15.15
CA ILE A 31 -11.31 -5.26 14.19
C ILE A 31 -10.91 -6.65 14.64
N ALA A 32 -10.65 -6.84 15.93
CA ALA A 32 -10.35 -8.16 16.48
C ALA A 32 -11.51 -9.15 16.27
N GLU A 33 -12.74 -8.64 16.21
CA GLU A 33 -13.96 -9.39 15.91
C GLU A 33 -14.24 -9.56 14.40
N GLY A 34 -13.36 -9.08 13.53
CA GLY A 34 -13.48 -9.22 12.07
C GLY A 34 -14.36 -8.16 11.39
N VAL A 35 -14.67 -7.07 12.08
CA VAL A 35 -15.37 -5.92 11.50
C VAL A 35 -14.41 -5.11 10.61
N ALA A 36 -14.91 -4.54 9.53
CA ALA A 36 -14.13 -3.77 8.58
C ALA A 36 -13.37 -2.61 9.26
N GLU A 37 -12.11 -2.45 8.90
CA GLU A 37 -11.25 -1.38 9.41
C GLU A 37 -11.82 0.01 9.09
N THR A 38 -11.94 0.85 10.11
CA THR A 38 -12.40 2.23 9.91
C THR A 38 -11.30 3.13 9.33
N VAL A 39 -11.71 4.21 8.66
CA VAL A 39 -10.78 5.22 8.12
C VAL A 39 -9.87 5.80 9.21
N GLY A 40 -10.41 6.00 10.42
CA GLY A 40 -9.65 6.50 11.57
C GLY A 40 -8.53 5.58 11.97
N LEU A 41 -8.81 4.29 12.05
CA LEU A 41 -7.83 3.28 12.44
C LEU A 41 -6.78 3.05 11.36
N SER A 42 -7.19 2.98 10.10
CA SER A 42 -6.26 2.90 8.97
C SER A 42 -5.27 4.08 8.99
N ARG A 43 -5.74 5.30 9.27
CA ARG A 43 -4.87 6.48 9.44
C ARG A 43 -3.95 6.36 10.64
N ALA A 44 -4.44 5.85 11.77
CA ALA A 44 -3.62 5.62 12.97
C ALA A 44 -2.49 4.62 12.71
N ARG A 45 -2.71 3.63 11.84
CA ARG A 45 -1.71 2.67 11.35
C ARG A 45 -0.76 3.24 10.30
N GLY A 46 -0.93 4.50 9.92
CA GLY A 46 -0.05 5.18 8.98
C GLY A 46 -0.51 5.16 7.53
N SER A 47 -1.70 4.61 7.23
CA SER A 47 -2.27 4.65 5.88
C SER A 47 -2.54 6.08 5.43
N ALA A 48 -2.07 6.44 4.25
CA ALA A 48 -2.40 7.70 3.62
C ALA A 48 -3.78 7.58 2.94
N ILE A 49 -4.81 8.13 3.59
CA ILE A 49 -6.19 8.08 3.08
C ILE A 49 -6.62 9.46 2.62
N GLU A 50 -6.95 9.58 1.34
CA GLU A 50 -7.52 10.79 0.76
C GLU A 50 -9.00 10.90 1.07
N ALA A 51 -9.43 12.14 1.37
CA ALA A 51 -10.84 12.46 1.46
C ALA A 51 -11.52 12.27 0.09
N PRO A 52 -12.79 11.86 0.08
CA PRO A 52 -13.54 11.72 -1.16
C PRO A 52 -13.60 13.06 -1.90
N GLN A 53 -13.25 13.04 -3.19
CA GLN A 53 -13.44 14.20 -4.03
C GLN A 53 -14.90 14.26 -4.48
N PRO A 54 -15.57 15.42 -4.34
CA PRO A 54 -16.93 15.58 -4.82
C PRO A 54 -16.94 15.47 -6.36
N ALA A 55 -17.54 14.40 -6.86
CA ALA A 55 -17.77 14.24 -8.30
C ALA A 55 -19.13 14.82 -8.66
N PRO A 56 -19.26 15.58 -9.76
CA PRO A 56 -20.54 16.11 -10.21
C PRO A 56 -21.55 14.98 -10.39
N GLY A 57 -22.69 15.06 -9.69
CA GLY A 57 -23.76 14.06 -9.75
C GLY A 57 -23.66 12.89 -8.75
N ARG A 58 -22.61 12.78 -7.93
CA ARG A 58 -22.53 11.82 -6.82
C ARG A 58 -22.56 12.52 -5.48
N ARG A 59 -23.45 12.05 -4.58
CA ARG A 59 -23.62 12.64 -3.24
C ARG A 59 -22.47 12.36 -2.29
N GLU A 60 -21.75 11.23 -2.45
CA GLU A 60 -20.65 10.84 -1.59
C GLU A 60 -19.55 10.20 -2.44
N GLY A 61 -18.30 10.66 -2.27
CA GLY A 61 -17.12 10.02 -2.79
C GLY A 61 -16.60 8.97 -1.82
N HIS A 62 -15.87 7.99 -2.31
CA HIS A 62 -15.23 6.98 -1.46
C HIS A 62 -13.86 7.45 -0.99
N TYR A 63 -13.50 7.12 0.24
CA TYR A 63 -12.13 7.29 0.74
C TYR A 63 -11.19 6.37 -0.05
N ARG A 64 -10.08 6.93 -0.53
CA ARG A 64 -9.07 6.18 -1.29
C ARG A 64 -7.79 6.09 -0.48
N ARG A 65 -7.28 4.86 -0.29
CA ARG A 65 -5.92 4.65 0.22
C ARG A 65 -4.93 5.06 -0.85
N GLN A 66 -3.97 5.91 -0.48
CA GLN A 66 -2.93 6.37 -1.36
C GLN A 66 -1.76 5.38 -1.34
N PRO A 67 -1.29 4.89 -2.50
CA PRO A 67 -0.10 4.03 -2.57
C PRO A 67 1.12 4.73 -1.98
N GLY A 68 2.02 3.97 -1.34
CA GLY A 68 3.19 4.52 -0.66
C GLY A 68 4.10 5.34 -1.59
N LEU A 69 4.28 4.89 -2.83
CA LEU A 69 5.08 5.60 -3.82
C LEU A 69 4.46 6.94 -4.23
N GLU A 70 3.13 6.97 -4.41
CA GLU A 70 2.38 8.19 -4.71
C GLU A 70 2.43 9.18 -3.53
N TRP A 71 2.30 8.67 -2.31
CA TRP A 71 2.43 9.48 -1.10
C TRP A 71 3.82 10.13 -0.98
N LEU A 72 4.90 9.39 -1.21
CA LEU A 72 6.26 9.93 -1.21
C LEU A 72 6.48 10.98 -2.31
N THR A 73 5.93 10.74 -3.51
CA THR A 73 5.98 11.70 -4.62
C THR A 73 5.28 13.00 -4.25
N ARG A 74 4.08 12.92 -3.66
CA ARG A 74 3.30 14.08 -3.22
C ARG A 74 3.99 14.89 -2.11
N LYS A 75 4.79 14.21 -1.28
CA LYS A 75 5.65 14.83 -0.27
C LYS A 75 6.91 15.47 -0.87
N GLY A 76 7.14 15.35 -2.18
CA GLY A 76 8.34 15.86 -2.85
C GLY A 76 9.63 15.11 -2.47
N ARG A 77 9.49 13.86 -1.98
CA ARG A 77 10.62 13.06 -1.52
C ARG A 77 11.23 12.16 -2.61
N LEU A 78 10.58 12.05 -3.76
CA LEU A 78 11.05 11.26 -4.89
C LEU A 78 11.28 12.15 -6.10
N SER A 79 12.37 11.89 -6.81
CA SER A 79 12.60 12.43 -8.15
C SER A 79 11.70 11.72 -9.18
N ALA A 80 11.52 12.32 -10.36
CA ALA A 80 10.76 11.69 -11.45
C ALA A 80 11.36 10.34 -11.89
N ALA A 81 12.70 10.24 -11.90
CA ALA A 81 13.42 9.02 -12.26
C ALA A 81 13.20 7.90 -11.21
N GLN A 82 13.34 8.24 -9.92
CA GLN A 82 13.07 7.31 -8.81
C GLN A 82 11.62 6.81 -8.84
N ARG A 83 10.67 7.71 -9.07
CA ARG A 83 9.25 7.35 -9.20
C ARG A 83 9.04 6.35 -10.33
N ALA A 84 9.55 6.65 -11.53
CA ALA A 84 9.42 5.77 -12.69
C ALA A 84 10.07 4.38 -12.45
N ALA A 85 11.22 4.34 -11.77
CA ALA A 85 11.86 3.09 -11.37
C ALA A 85 11.00 2.29 -10.39
N GLY A 86 10.43 2.94 -9.38
CA GLY A 86 9.53 2.32 -8.41
C GLY A 86 8.23 1.80 -9.03
N GLU A 87 7.63 2.56 -9.95
CA GLU A 87 6.43 2.14 -10.70
C GLU A 87 6.72 0.88 -11.54
N ARG A 88 7.86 0.83 -12.24
CA ARG A 88 8.30 -0.35 -13.01
C ARG A 88 8.49 -1.56 -12.11
N TYR A 89 9.17 -1.39 -10.96
CA TYR A 89 9.38 -2.46 -10.00
C TYR A 89 8.05 -3.00 -9.46
N GLY A 90 7.18 -2.11 -8.98
CA GLY A 90 5.89 -2.47 -8.43
C GLY A 90 4.97 -3.19 -9.44
N ALA A 91 4.96 -2.74 -10.70
CA ALA A 91 4.21 -3.38 -11.76
C ALA A 91 4.68 -4.83 -12.00
N CYS A 92 6.01 -5.06 -12.06
CA CYS A 92 6.58 -6.41 -12.19
C CYS A 92 6.25 -7.28 -10.98
N TYR A 93 6.38 -6.73 -9.76
CA TYR A 93 6.11 -7.44 -8.51
C TYR A 93 4.66 -7.91 -8.43
N ARG A 94 3.70 -7.00 -8.62
CA ARG A 94 2.26 -7.32 -8.53
C ARG A 94 1.86 -8.34 -9.58
N ARG A 95 2.34 -8.18 -10.82
CA ARG A 95 2.03 -9.13 -11.89
C ARG A 95 2.61 -10.51 -11.63
N ALA A 96 3.84 -10.60 -11.13
CA ALA A 96 4.47 -11.86 -10.78
C ALA A 96 3.78 -12.55 -9.56
N LYS A 97 3.27 -11.76 -8.59
CA LYS A 97 2.61 -12.28 -7.39
C LYS A 97 1.20 -12.82 -7.67
N VAL A 98 0.46 -12.20 -8.59
CA VAL A 98 -0.91 -12.62 -8.97
C VAL A 98 -0.92 -14.06 -9.48
N GLU A 99 0.06 -14.47 -10.26
CA GLU A 99 0.14 -15.87 -10.75
C GLU A 99 0.40 -16.88 -9.64
N GLY A 100 1.23 -16.52 -8.65
CA GLY A 100 1.51 -17.40 -7.51
C GLY A 100 0.28 -17.66 -6.61
N SER A 101 -0.73 -16.81 -6.67
CA SER A 101 -1.94 -16.92 -5.85
C SER A 101 -3.14 -17.56 -6.56
N ILE A 102 -3.10 -17.66 -7.89
CA ILE A 102 -4.16 -18.29 -8.67
C ILE A 102 -3.76 -19.76 -8.89
N PRO A 103 -4.47 -20.74 -8.29
CA PRO A 103 -4.21 -22.15 -8.58
C PRO A 103 -4.36 -22.40 -10.08
N SER A 104 -3.40 -23.10 -10.67
CA SER A 104 -3.42 -23.41 -12.09
C SER A 104 -4.77 -24.07 -12.46
N THR A 105 -5.53 -23.39 -13.30
CA THR A 105 -6.83 -23.88 -13.79
C THR A 105 -6.67 -25.12 -14.69
N LEU A 106 -5.44 -25.51 -15.02
CA LEU A 106 -5.12 -26.75 -15.74
C LEU A 106 -5.52 -28.01 -14.96
N ASN A 107 -5.66 -27.93 -13.62
CA ASN A 107 -6.14 -29.03 -12.78
C ASN A 107 -7.66 -29.04 -12.57
N ILE A 108 -8.37 -28.05 -13.06
CA ILE A 108 -9.83 -28.03 -13.01
C ILE A 108 -10.34 -28.74 -14.25
N LYS A 109 -10.97 -29.91 -14.08
CA LYS A 109 -11.68 -30.59 -15.16
C LYS A 109 -12.55 -29.58 -15.90
N PRO A 110 -12.43 -29.42 -17.23
CA PRO A 110 -13.21 -28.46 -17.97
C PRO A 110 -14.70 -28.76 -17.71
N ARG A 111 -15.37 -27.80 -17.07
CA ARG A 111 -16.83 -27.80 -17.02
C ARG A 111 -17.30 -27.50 -18.44
N THR A 112 -17.71 -28.57 -19.14
CA THR A 112 -18.33 -28.53 -20.47
C THR A 112 -19.66 -27.78 -20.38
N SER A 113 -19.65 -26.49 -20.38
CA SER A 113 -20.79 -25.60 -20.67
C SER A 113 -20.84 -24.36 -19.78
N ALA A 114 -19.91 -23.43 -20.02
CA ALA A 114 -20.18 -22.03 -19.73
C ALA A 114 -19.89 -21.23 -21.02
N PRO A 115 -20.90 -20.61 -21.64
CA PRO A 115 -20.67 -19.68 -22.73
C PRO A 115 -20.00 -18.42 -22.14
N GLY A 116 -18.72 -18.23 -22.42
CA GLY A 116 -17.98 -17.06 -21.96
C GLY A 116 -16.57 -17.30 -21.42
N GLY A 117 -16.01 -18.49 -21.55
CA GLY A 117 -14.59 -18.75 -21.21
C GLY A 117 -13.67 -17.89 -22.07
N ALA A 118 -12.68 -17.21 -21.44
CA ALA A 118 -11.67 -16.46 -22.18
C ALA A 118 -11.01 -17.36 -23.24
N PRO A 119 -10.77 -16.84 -24.46
CA PRO A 119 -10.16 -17.64 -25.51
C PRO A 119 -8.76 -18.10 -25.06
N LEU A 120 -8.36 -19.31 -25.47
CA LEU A 120 -7.10 -19.93 -25.10
C LEU A 120 -5.89 -18.99 -25.35
N SER A 121 -5.95 -18.20 -26.42
CA SER A 121 -4.96 -17.19 -26.75
C SER A 121 -4.83 -16.12 -25.68
N ALA A 122 -5.93 -15.68 -25.05
CA ALA A 122 -5.90 -14.71 -23.96
C ALA A 122 -5.29 -15.30 -22.68
N ILE A 123 -5.55 -16.58 -22.40
CA ILE A 123 -4.96 -17.30 -21.25
C ILE A 123 -3.44 -17.44 -21.45
N LEU A 124 -3.00 -17.83 -22.65
CA LEU A 124 -1.59 -17.97 -22.99
C LEU A 124 -0.86 -16.64 -22.93
N SER A 125 -1.42 -15.57 -23.51
CA SER A 125 -0.81 -14.25 -23.46
C SER A 125 -0.73 -13.68 -22.04
N HIS A 126 -1.67 -14.03 -21.18
CA HIS A 126 -1.62 -13.67 -19.76
C HIS A 126 -0.49 -14.41 -19.05
N ALA A 127 -0.35 -15.70 -19.24
CA ALA A 127 0.70 -16.53 -18.66
C ALA A 127 2.10 -16.08 -19.13
N GLU A 128 2.28 -15.83 -20.43
CA GLU A 128 3.52 -15.27 -20.98
C GLU A 128 3.89 -13.91 -20.36
N GLY A 129 2.91 -13.03 -20.22
CA GLY A 129 3.12 -11.72 -19.62
C GLY A 129 3.55 -11.78 -18.16
N THR A 130 3.09 -12.79 -17.40
CA THR A 130 3.45 -12.99 -15.99
C THR A 130 4.82 -13.61 -15.86
N ALA A 131 5.15 -14.58 -16.69
CA ALA A 131 6.50 -15.16 -16.75
C ALA A 131 7.55 -14.08 -17.09
N GLN A 132 7.24 -13.20 -18.05
CA GLN A 132 8.10 -12.06 -18.36
C GLN A 132 8.25 -11.06 -17.18
N ALA A 133 7.16 -10.80 -16.47
CA ALA A 133 7.20 -9.93 -15.28
C ALA A 133 8.05 -10.55 -14.17
N ALA A 134 7.94 -11.84 -13.93
CA ALA A 134 8.76 -12.57 -12.97
C ALA A 134 10.25 -12.53 -13.36
N ALA A 135 10.58 -12.77 -14.63
CA ALA A 135 11.96 -12.68 -15.13
C ALA A 135 12.53 -11.25 -14.95
N ARG A 136 11.76 -10.22 -15.28
CA ARG A 136 12.17 -8.82 -15.07
C ARG A 136 12.37 -8.50 -13.60
N LEU A 137 11.51 -9.00 -12.72
CA LEU A 137 11.66 -8.80 -11.28
C LEU A 137 12.96 -9.44 -10.75
N VAL A 138 13.33 -10.62 -11.24
CA VAL A 138 14.62 -11.27 -10.90
C VAL A 138 15.79 -10.38 -11.32
N ILE A 139 15.75 -9.78 -12.50
CA ILE A 139 16.77 -8.85 -12.99
C ILE A 139 16.85 -7.61 -12.09
N LEU A 140 15.71 -6.97 -11.79
CA LEU A 140 15.65 -5.79 -10.93
C LEU A 140 16.20 -6.06 -9.53
N ARG A 141 15.85 -7.21 -8.93
CA ARG A 141 16.41 -7.66 -7.64
C ARG A 141 17.90 -7.96 -7.74
N GLY A 142 18.37 -8.46 -8.89
CA GLY A 142 19.79 -8.66 -9.17
C GLY A 142 20.57 -7.35 -9.15
N ARG A 143 20.02 -6.27 -9.71
CA ARG A 143 20.60 -4.91 -9.70
C ARG A 143 20.75 -4.36 -8.28
N LEU A 144 19.84 -4.67 -7.40
CA LEU A 144 19.94 -4.36 -5.97
C LEU A 144 20.95 -5.25 -5.23
N SER A 145 21.81 -5.97 -5.97
CA SER A 145 22.79 -6.92 -5.43
C SER A 145 22.18 -7.98 -4.50
N ARG A 146 20.89 -8.22 -4.61
CA ARG A 146 20.08 -9.09 -3.73
C ARG A 146 20.21 -8.73 -2.25
N GLN A 147 20.56 -7.48 -1.95
CA GLN A 147 20.61 -7.00 -0.56
C GLN A 147 19.19 -7.01 0.02
N ARG A 148 19.02 -7.77 1.10
CA ARG A 148 17.69 -8.01 1.70
C ARG A 148 16.93 -6.73 2.03
N ASP A 149 17.63 -5.76 2.60
CA ASP A 149 17.01 -4.50 3.05
C ASP A 149 16.52 -3.67 1.87
N LEU A 150 17.29 -3.58 0.78
CA LEU A 150 16.92 -2.84 -0.43
C LEU A 150 15.73 -3.51 -1.15
N VAL A 151 15.80 -4.84 -1.28
CA VAL A 151 14.70 -5.63 -1.89
C VAL A 151 13.44 -5.53 -1.05
N ALA A 152 13.53 -5.69 0.28
CA ALA A 152 12.39 -5.61 1.18
C ALA A 152 11.72 -4.23 1.14
N ALA A 153 12.50 -3.14 1.11
CA ALA A 153 11.97 -1.80 0.98
C ALA A 153 11.20 -1.60 -0.33
N CYS A 154 11.73 -2.09 -1.46
CA CYS A 154 11.04 -2.05 -2.74
C CYS A 154 9.79 -2.95 -2.75
N ASP A 155 9.86 -4.16 -2.20
CA ASP A 155 8.72 -5.07 -2.14
C ASP A 155 7.56 -4.46 -1.34
N GLN A 156 7.84 -3.89 -0.16
CA GLN A 156 6.82 -3.30 0.70
C GLN A 156 6.21 -2.02 0.12
N VAL A 157 7.05 -1.07 -0.32
CA VAL A 157 6.54 0.26 -0.73
C VAL A 157 6.11 0.29 -2.20
N CYS A 158 6.87 -0.32 -3.10
CA CYS A 158 6.55 -0.33 -4.53
C CYS A 158 5.64 -1.51 -4.91
N GLY A 159 5.88 -2.68 -4.31
CA GLY A 159 5.16 -3.92 -4.59
C GLY A 159 3.81 -4.00 -3.89
N GLU A 160 3.80 -3.90 -2.57
CA GLU A 160 2.60 -4.00 -1.72
C GLU A 160 1.89 -2.66 -1.51
N GLU A 161 2.45 -1.58 -2.07
CA GLU A 161 1.91 -0.23 -2.01
C GLU A 161 1.74 0.34 -0.60
N LEU A 162 2.52 -0.19 0.37
CA LEU A 162 2.51 0.29 1.73
C LEU A 162 3.23 1.65 1.85
N THR A 163 2.70 2.53 2.69
CA THR A 163 3.49 3.70 3.10
C THR A 163 4.64 3.25 4.02
N PRO A 164 5.75 4.00 4.12
CA PRO A 164 6.81 3.66 5.06
C PRO A 164 6.35 3.50 6.51
N ARG A 165 5.30 4.23 6.90
CA ARG A 165 4.70 4.13 8.24
C ARG A 165 3.88 2.85 8.45
N GLU A 166 3.19 2.38 7.42
CA GLU A 166 2.46 1.11 7.47
C GLU A 166 3.41 -0.09 7.49
N ALA A 167 4.53 0.01 6.77
CA ALA A 167 5.50 -1.06 6.65
C ALA A 167 6.41 -1.20 7.89
N ALA A 168 6.53 -0.13 8.70
CA ALA A 168 7.43 -0.08 9.85
C ALA A 168 6.67 -0.06 11.18
N ALA A 169 7.28 -0.61 12.22
CA ALA A 169 6.69 -0.66 13.57
C ALA A 169 6.71 0.70 14.30
N GLY A 170 7.37 1.73 13.74
CA GLY A 170 7.48 3.04 14.38
C GLY A 170 8.10 4.11 13.47
N GLU A 171 8.04 5.36 13.90
CA GLU A 171 8.49 6.53 13.13
C GLU A 171 9.97 6.48 12.74
N ARG A 172 10.82 6.02 13.66
CA ARG A 172 12.27 5.88 13.42
C ARG A 172 12.57 4.82 12.36
N GLU A 173 11.86 3.71 12.41
CA GLU A 173 12.01 2.63 11.42
C GLU A 173 11.43 3.03 10.08
N ALA A 174 10.31 3.77 10.07
CA ALA A 174 9.75 4.34 8.85
C ALA A 174 10.74 5.28 8.14
N GLY A 175 11.43 6.16 8.89
CA GLY A 175 12.48 7.02 8.33
C GLY A 175 13.66 6.24 7.79
N ARG A 176 14.08 5.16 8.47
CA ARG A 176 15.12 4.26 7.98
C ARG A 176 14.72 3.54 6.70
N LEU A 177 13.49 2.98 6.68
CA LEU A 177 12.94 2.31 5.51
C LEU A 177 12.87 3.25 4.30
N GLU A 178 12.44 4.50 4.52
CA GLU A 178 12.41 5.52 3.47
C GLU A 178 13.82 5.82 2.91
N ALA A 179 14.82 5.98 3.77
CA ALA A 179 16.20 6.21 3.34
C ALA A 179 16.75 5.02 2.52
N VAL A 180 16.49 3.80 2.96
CA VAL A 180 16.87 2.56 2.26
C VAL A 180 16.17 2.47 0.90
N LEU A 181 14.89 2.82 0.84
CA LEU A 181 14.11 2.85 -0.39
C LEU A 181 14.67 3.85 -1.41
N LEU A 182 15.03 5.06 -0.97
CA LEU A 182 15.61 6.08 -1.85
C LEU A 182 16.91 5.56 -2.51
N VAL A 183 17.80 4.95 -1.75
CA VAL A 183 19.01 4.33 -2.27
C VAL A 183 18.68 3.23 -3.30
N ALA A 184 17.72 2.36 -2.99
CA ALA A 184 17.30 1.30 -3.90
C ALA A 184 16.74 1.88 -5.23
N LEU A 185 15.92 2.92 -5.14
CA LEU A 185 15.35 3.57 -6.31
C LEU A 185 16.38 4.32 -7.15
N ASP A 186 17.43 4.90 -6.54
CA ASP A 186 18.53 5.52 -7.26
C ASP A 186 19.31 4.47 -8.06
N ILE A 187 19.61 3.32 -7.47
CA ILE A 187 20.27 2.21 -8.16
C ILE A 187 19.41 1.73 -9.35
N LEU A 188 18.10 1.58 -9.16
CA LEU A 188 17.19 1.15 -10.22
C LEU A 188 16.97 2.21 -11.31
N ALA A 189 17.13 3.50 -10.99
CA ALA A 189 16.96 4.61 -11.91
C ALA A 189 18.22 4.87 -12.74
N SER A 190 19.44 4.65 -12.19
CA SER A 190 20.70 4.93 -12.85
C SER A 190 21.00 4.03 -14.04
N GLU A 191 20.33 2.89 -14.14
CA GLU A 191 20.56 1.88 -15.19
C GLU A 191 19.36 1.74 -16.17
N ALA A 192 18.51 2.76 -16.26
CA ALA A 192 17.31 2.73 -17.09
C ALA A 192 17.55 3.26 -18.50
#